data_9e20daaf441c7ac21f537c5327d50887
#
_entry.id   9e20daaf441c7ac21f537c5327d50887
#
_cell.length_a   1.000
_cell.length_b   1.000
_cell.length_c   1.000
_cell.angle_alpha   90.00
_cell.angle_beta   90.00
_cell.angle_gamma   90.00
#
_symmetry.space_group_name_H-M   'P 1'
#
loop_
_entity.id
_entity.type
_entity.pdbx_description
1 polymer ?
#
loop_
_entity_poly.entity_id
_entity_poly.type
_entity_poly.pdbx_seq_one_letter_code
_entity_poly.pdbx_strand_id
1 'polypeptide(L)'
;MPKVTEAHLEARRSQILDAAWVCFARKGYHQATMHDICQESGLSPGAVYRYFESKEAILKAINERSQELGRSLVQEARSLAGGPLDTLEVIGQTMLSYFSDPMAETTTRINIEVWPEIIRNEELRAGLRAELTFWQQTVSRLLSEAKEQGQLKPEVDPEALTVLLICAWEGLRHYALVDPDSFRPQRLIDLMHALVTEDVVVEPERPGRELTRGPLPPPFRTPPIGSGDREER
;
A
#
# COMPACT_ATOMS: atom_id res chain seq x y z
N MET A 1 -40.47 1.92 -4.74
CA MET A 1 -39.25 2.16 -3.93
C MET A 1 -38.13 2.55 -4.88
N PRO A 2 -37.43 3.69 -4.67
CA PRO A 2 -36.31 4.03 -5.51
C PRO A 2 -35.25 2.94 -5.42
N LYS A 3 -34.80 2.45 -6.58
CA LYS A 3 -33.73 1.46 -6.70
C LYS A 3 -32.45 2.08 -6.14
N VAL A 4 -31.92 1.54 -5.05
CA VAL A 4 -30.63 1.99 -4.49
C VAL A 4 -29.60 1.85 -5.61
N THR A 5 -28.94 2.94 -5.98
CA THR A 5 -27.96 2.92 -7.08
C THR A 5 -26.67 2.22 -6.60
N GLU A 6 -25.96 1.58 -7.52
CA GLU A 6 -24.69 0.92 -7.25
C GLU A 6 -23.67 1.89 -6.61
N ALA A 7 -23.64 3.12 -7.10
CA ALA A 7 -22.82 4.21 -6.51
C ALA A 7 -23.16 4.49 -5.04
N HIS A 8 -24.45 4.41 -4.65
CA HIS A 8 -24.83 4.59 -3.25
C HIS A 8 -24.40 3.40 -2.37
N LEU A 9 -24.47 2.18 -2.91
CA LEU A 9 -24.00 0.97 -2.20
C LEU A 9 -22.48 1.05 -1.97
N GLU A 10 -21.72 1.43 -2.99
CA GLU A 10 -20.27 1.56 -2.89
C GLU A 10 -19.86 2.70 -1.93
N ALA A 11 -20.54 3.84 -1.98
CA ALA A 11 -20.30 4.92 -1.02
C ALA A 11 -20.53 4.48 0.43
N ARG A 12 -21.57 3.66 0.70
CA ARG A 12 -21.81 3.11 2.04
C ARG A 12 -20.78 2.08 2.44
N ARG A 13 -20.37 1.22 1.50
CA ARG A 13 -19.29 0.25 1.72
C ARG A 13 -17.99 0.97 2.11
N SER A 14 -17.60 1.99 1.36
CA SER A 14 -16.42 2.81 1.65
C SER A 14 -16.52 3.48 3.03
N GLN A 15 -17.68 4.09 3.37
CA GLN A 15 -17.91 4.71 4.67
C GLN A 15 -17.65 3.75 5.84
N ILE A 16 -18.06 2.48 5.71
CA ILE A 16 -17.83 1.46 6.76
C ILE A 16 -16.36 1.09 6.84
N LEU A 17 -15.68 0.91 5.70
CA LEU A 17 -14.23 0.60 5.66
C LEU A 17 -13.40 1.72 6.29
N ASP A 18 -13.74 2.97 6.01
CA ASP A 18 -13.06 4.14 6.56
C ASP A 18 -13.26 4.25 8.08
N ALA A 19 -14.49 4.04 8.55
CA ALA A 19 -14.80 3.98 9.98
C ALA A 19 -14.06 2.84 10.69
N ALA A 20 -14.00 1.66 10.07
CA ALA A 20 -13.27 0.52 10.62
C ALA A 20 -11.77 0.82 10.75
N TRP A 21 -11.18 1.44 9.72
CA TRP A 21 -9.79 1.87 9.76
C TRP A 21 -9.51 2.83 10.93
N VAL A 22 -10.36 3.84 11.12
CA VAL A 22 -10.25 4.78 12.26
C VAL A 22 -10.34 4.05 13.60
N CYS A 23 -11.25 3.07 13.73
CA CYS A 23 -11.38 2.25 14.94
C CYS A 23 -10.10 1.41 15.17
N PHE A 24 -9.56 0.78 14.13
CA PHE A 24 -8.33 0.00 14.23
C PHE A 24 -7.12 0.89 14.55
N ALA A 25 -7.03 2.07 13.97
CA ALA A 25 -5.98 3.04 14.26
C ALA A 25 -5.98 3.47 15.75
N ARG A 26 -7.17 3.69 16.32
CA ARG A 26 -7.35 4.22 17.67
C ARG A 26 -7.24 3.15 18.77
N LYS A 27 -7.80 1.96 18.55
CA LYS A 27 -7.93 0.90 19.55
C LYS A 27 -7.06 -0.32 19.28
N GLY A 28 -6.46 -0.43 18.08
CA GLY A 28 -5.91 -1.67 17.57
C GLY A 28 -6.97 -2.62 17.01
N TYR A 29 -6.56 -3.55 16.15
CA TYR A 29 -7.48 -4.47 15.50
C TYR A 29 -8.26 -5.35 16.51
N HIS A 30 -7.56 -5.89 17.52
CA HIS A 30 -8.18 -6.85 18.46
C HIS A 30 -9.22 -6.22 19.37
N GLN A 31 -8.99 -4.98 19.84
CA GLN A 31 -9.90 -4.31 20.78
C GLN A 31 -11.06 -3.60 20.08
N ALA A 32 -10.93 -3.25 18.81
CA ALA A 32 -12.00 -2.67 18.03
C ALA A 32 -13.14 -3.68 17.84
N THR A 33 -14.37 -3.22 18.04
CA THR A 33 -15.59 -4.04 17.91
C THR A 33 -16.45 -3.59 16.74
N MET A 34 -17.33 -4.47 16.25
CA MET A 34 -18.35 -4.08 15.25
C MET A 34 -19.23 -2.95 15.74
N HIS A 35 -19.48 -2.87 17.07
CA HIS A 35 -20.23 -1.77 17.66
C HIS A 35 -19.49 -0.43 17.52
N ASP A 36 -18.18 -0.40 17.75
CA ASP A 36 -17.36 0.80 17.56
C ASP A 36 -17.43 1.28 16.10
N ILE A 37 -17.36 0.33 15.15
CA ILE A 37 -17.46 0.63 13.72
C ILE A 37 -18.85 1.20 13.35
N CYS A 38 -19.91 0.66 13.93
CA CYS A 38 -21.27 1.22 13.76
C CYS A 38 -21.33 2.68 14.27
N GLN A 39 -20.79 2.94 15.45
CA GLN A 39 -20.76 4.29 16.01
C GLN A 39 -19.95 5.26 15.17
N GLU A 40 -18.73 4.86 14.77
CA GLU A 40 -17.83 5.68 13.97
C GLU A 40 -18.38 5.97 12.57
N SER A 41 -19.02 4.97 11.94
CA SER A 41 -19.63 5.13 10.61
C SER A 41 -20.93 5.95 10.63
N GLY A 42 -21.53 6.18 11.80
CA GLY A 42 -22.84 6.83 11.93
C GLY A 42 -23.99 5.99 11.36
N LEU A 43 -23.79 4.68 11.15
CA LEU A 43 -24.78 3.79 10.59
C LEU A 43 -25.37 2.88 11.67
N SER A 44 -26.64 2.49 11.51
CA SER A 44 -27.25 1.52 12.41
C SER A 44 -26.56 0.16 12.29
N PRO A 45 -26.51 -0.65 13.37
CA PRO A 45 -25.96 -2.00 13.31
C PRO A 45 -26.54 -2.85 12.16
N GLY A 46 -27.86 -2.82 11.97
CA GLY A 46 -28.49 -3.55 10.86
C GLY A 46 -28.04 -3.06 9.47
N ALA A 47 -27.65 -1.79 9.34
CA ALA A 47 -27.10 -1.27 8.10
C ALA A 47 -25.66 -1.80 7.88
N VAL A 48 -24.80 -1.78 8.92
CA VAL A 48 -23.41 -2.27 8.82
C VAL A 48 -23.38 -3.77 8.56
N TYR A 49 -24.15 -4.57 9.31
CA TYR A 49 -24.20 -6.03 9.16
C TYR A 49 -24.75 -6.50 7.80
N ARG A 50 -25.43 -5.64 7.07
CA ARG A 50 -25.85 -5.92 5.69
C ARG A 50 -24.70 -5.93 4.69
N TYR A 51 -23.60 -5.22 5.00
CA TYR A 51 -22.40 -5.14 4.14
C TYR A 51 -21.30 -6.07 4.64
N PHE A 52 -21.12 -6.17 5.96
CA PHE A 52 -20.03 -6.92 6.57
C PHE A 52 -20.52 -7.66 7.80
N GLU A 53 -20.42 -8.97 7.79
CA GLU A 53 -20.85 -9.84 8.87
C GLU A 53 -19.89 -9.87 10.07
N SER A 54 -18.61 -9.51 9.85
CA SER A 54 -17.55 -9.58 10.85
C SER A 54 -16.41 -8.59 10.59
N LYS A 55 -15.52 -8.42 11.57
CA LYS A 55 -14.27 -7.64 11.40
C LYS A 55 -13.35 -8.26 10.36
N GLU A 56 -13.32 -9.57 10.27
CA GLU A 56 -12.53 -10.30 9.29
C GLU A 56 -13.01 -10.00 7.86
N ALA A 57 -14.33 -9.93 7.65
CA ALA A 57 -14.92 -9.53 6.36
C ALA A 57 -14.55 -8.09 5.99
N ILE A 58 -14.51 -7.20 6.98
CA ILE A 58 -14.05 -5.82 6.80
C ILE A 58 -12.56 -5.78 6.46
N LEU A 59 -11.72 -6.52 7.19
CA LEU A 59 -10.29 -6.59 6.95
C LEU A 59 -9.99 -7.11 5.54
N LYS A 60 -10.69 -8.14 5.10
CA LYS A 60 -10.61 -8.65 3.73
C LYS A 60 -10.93 -7.57 2.72
N ALA A 61 -12.03 -6.83 2.92
CA ALA A 61 -12.43 -5.76 2.01
C ALA A 61 -11.46 -4.57 2.01
N ILE A 62 -10.80 -4.28 3.12
CA ILE A 62 -9.69 -3.30 3.18
C ILE A 62 -8.52 -3.77 2.33
N ASN A 63 -8.13 -5.04 2.42
CA ASN A 63 -7.07 -5.62 1.59
C ASN A 63 -7.42 -5.60 0.09
N GLU A 64 -8.67 -5.94 -0.28
CA GLU A 64 -9.15 -5.84 -1.67
C GLU A 64 -9.03 -4.41 -2.22
N ARG A 65 -9.42 -3.41 -1.41
CA ARG A 65 -9.27 -1.99 -1.76
C ARG A 65 -7.80 -1.59 -1.93
N SER A 66 -6.91 -2.05 -1.06
CA SER A 66 -5.47 -1.81 -1.18
C SER A 66 -4.90 -2.40 -2.47
N GLN A 67 -5.30 -3.60 -2.84
CA GLN A 67 -4.88 -4.24 -4.09
C GLN A 67 -5.36 -3.45 -5.32
N GLU A 68 -6.58 -2.92 -5.31
CA GLU A 68 -7.10 -2.10 -6.40
C GLU A 68 -6.32 -0.78 -6.54
N LEU A 69 -6.01 -0.12 -5.43
CA LEU A 69 -5.15 1.06 -5.41
C LEU A 69 -3.75 0.74 -5.94
N GLY A 70 -3.18 -0.41 -5.59
CA GLY A 70 -1.90 -0.87 -6.15
C GLY A 70 -1.95 -1.07 -7.67
N ARG A 71 -3.02 -1.67 -8.19
CA ARG A 71 -3.22 -1.81 -9.65
C ARG A 71 -3.33 -0.46 -10.35
N SER A 72 -4.09 0.47 -9.77
CA SER A 72 -4.25 1.83 -10.29
C SER A 72 -2.92 2.58 -10.30
N LEU A 73 -2.12 2.45 -9.24
CA LEU A 73 -0.76 3.01 -9.18
C LEU A 73 0.11 2.49 -10.32
N VAL A 74 0.13 1.18 -10.55
CA VAL A 74 0.93 0.59 -11.63
C VAL A 74 0.49 1.08 -13.00
N GLN A 75 -0.82 1.17 -13.23
CA GLN A 75 -1.38 1.67 -14.48
C GLN A 75 -1.00 3.14 -14.71
N GLU A 76 -1.11 3.98 -13.68
CA GLU A 76 -0.77 5.39 -13.76
C GLU A 76 0.74 5.58 -13.95
N ALA A 77 1.57 4.85 -13.21
CA ALA A 77 3.03 4.87 -13.38
C ALA A 77 3.42 4.51 -14.81
N ARG A 78 2.85 3.46 -15.40
CA ARG A 78 3.09 3.08 -16.80
C ARG A 78 2.66 4.16 -17.78
N SER A 79 1.60 4.91 -17.50
CA SER A 79 1.14 5.99 -18.39
C SER A 79 2.04 7.22 -18.38
N LEU A 80 2.79 7.43 -17.30
CA LEU A 80 3.68 8.57 -17.09
C LEU A 80 5.13 8.28 -17.50
N ALA A 81 5.52 7.02 -17.46
CA ALA A 81 6.89 6.56 -17.66
C ALA A 81 7.25 6.37 -19.14
N GLY A 82 8.52 6.54 -19.47
CA GLY A 82 9.07 6.32 -20.81
C GLY A 82 9.53 4.89 -21.07
N GLY A 83 9.51 4.02 -20.04
CA GLY A 83 9.97 2.64 -20.12
C GLY A 83 9.84 1.87 -18.81
N PRO A 84 10.29 0.61 -18.76
CA PRO A 84 10.12 -0.26 -17.61
C PRO A 84 10.85 0.24 -16.35
N LEU A 85 12.09 0.73 -16.47
CA LEU A 85 12.83 1.27 -15.33
C LEU A 85 12.22 2.58 -14.81
N ASP A 86 11.79 3.47 -15.72
CA ASP A 86 11.11 4.71 -15.33
C ASP A 86 9.79 4.38 -14.59
N THR A 87 9.08 3.32 -15.00
CA THR A 87 7.87 2.83 -14.30
C THR A 87 8.20 2.36 -12.90
N LEU A 88 9.26 1.56 -12.74
CA LEU A 88 9.71 1.10 -11.41
C LEU A 88 10.14 2.27 -10.53
N GLU A 89 10.79 3.28 -11.10
CA GLU A 89 11.19 4.48 -10.36
C GLU A 89 9.97 5.25 -9.84
N VAL A 90 8.94 5.48 -10.68
CA VAL A 90 7.69 6.14 -10.25
C VAL A 90 7.00 5.34 -9.15
N ILE A 91 6.91 4.01 -9.28
CA ILE A 91 6.36 3.15 -8.24
C ILE A 91 7.19 3.26 -6.96
N GLY A 92 8.50 3.14 -7.05
CA GLY A 92 9.42 3.24 -5.91
C GLY A 92 9.30 4.55 -5.17
N GLN A 93 9.33 5.70 -5.87
CA GLN A 93 9.16 7.02 -5.28
C GLN A 93 7.80 7.18 -4.58
N THR A 94 6.73 6.65 -5.20
CA THR A 94 5.39 6.66 -4.60
C THR A 94 5.34 5.80 -3.34
N MET A 95 5.92 4.60 -3.36
CA MET A 95 6.01 3.75 -2.18
C MET A 95 6.82 4.41 -1.06
N LEU A 96 7.92 5.08 -1.40
CA LEU A 96 8.77 5.77 -0.43
C LEU A 96 8.11 7.01 0.17
N SER A 97 7.19 7.66 -0.55
CA SER A 97 6.38 8.76 0.00
C SER A 97 5.48 8.31 1.17
N TYR A 98 5.23 6.99 1.30
CA TYR A 98 4.56 6.39 2.45
C TYR A 98 5.20 6.79 3.78
N PHE A 99 6.54 6.86 3.87
CA PHE A 99 7.23 7.23 5.11
C PHE A 99 7.04 8.68 5.52
N SER A 100 6.49 9.52 4.64
CA SER A 100 6.09 10.90 4.92
C SER A 100 4.61 11.02 5.30
N ASP A 101 3.84 9.93 5.21
CA ASP A 101 2.43 9.90 5.59
C ASP A 101 2.31 9.82 7.13
N PRO A 102 1.60 10.76 7.79
CA PRO A 102 1.38 10.71 9.23
C PRO A 102 0.74 9.39 9.72
N MET A 103 0.08 8.65 8.83
CA MET A 103 -0.55 7.38 9.15
C MET A 103 0.33 6.15 8.91
N ALA A 104 1.55 6.33 8.40
CA ALA A 104 2.45 5.20 8.07
C ALA A 104 2.73 4.29 9.27
N GLU A 105 3.08 4.88 10.42
CA GLU A 105 3.30 4.15 11.67
C GLU A 105 2.05 3.34 12.06
N THR A 106 0.90 4.01 12.08
CA THR A 106 -0.38 3.38 12.45
C THR A 106 -0.73 2.24 11.51
N THR A 107 -0.56 2.43 10.20
CA THR A 107 -0.80 1.41 9.18
C THR A 107 0.12 0.21 9.37
N THR A 108 1.41 0.43 9.58
CA THR A 108 2.38 -0.64 9.82
C THR A 108 2.05 -1.41 11.11
N ARG A 109 1.69 -0.71 12.19
CA ARG A 109 1.27 -1.34 13.45
C ARG A 109 0.04 -2.23 13.26
N ILE A 110 -1.01 -1.74 12.60
CA ILE A 110 -2.21 -2.54 12.33
C ILE A 110 -1.85 -3.78 11.51
N ASN A 111 -1.00 -3.66 10.50
CA ASN A 111 -0.56 -4.78 9.69
C ASN A 111 0.15 -5.85 10.54
N ILE A 112 0.99 -5.45 11.50
CA ILE A 112 1.63 -6.40 12.42
C ILE A 112 0.60 -7.05 13.35
N GLU A 113 -0.34 -6.29 13.90
CA GLU A 113 -1.38 -6.81 14.79
C GLU A 113 -2.28 -7.86 14.11
N VAL A 114 -2.53 -7.74 12.81
CA VAL A 114 -3.38 -8.69 12.08
C VAL A 114 -2.64 -9.94 11.59
N TRP A 115 -1.29 -10.01 11.68
CA TRP A 115 -0.52 -11.17 11.24
C TRP A 115 -1.00 -12.50 11.85
N PRO A 116 -1.26 -12.60 13.17
CA PRO A 116 -1.76 -13.84 13.75
C PRO A 116 -3.09 -14.29 13.14
N GLU A 117 -3.96 -13.34 12.79
CA GLU A 117 -5.24 -13.65 12.13
C GLU A 117 -5.03 -14.13 10.69
N ILE A 118 -4.14 -13.48 9.95
CA ILE A 118 -3.78 -13.89 8.59
C ILE A 118 -3.22 -15.32 8.58
N ILE A 119 -2.35 -15.66 9.53
CA ILE A 119 -1.75 -17.00 9.61
C ILE A 119 -2.80 -18.07 9.92
N ARG A 120 -3.79 -17.77 10.75
CA ARG A 120 -4.83 -18.71 11.20
C ARG A 120 -6.00 -18.84 10.22
N ASN A 121 -6.28 -17.81 9.45
CA ASN A 121 -7.42 -17.73 8.53
C ASN A 121 -6.95 -17.91 7.09
N GLU A 122 -7.36 -19.02 6.45
CA GLU A 122 -6.96 -19.34 5.07
C GLU A 122 -7.43 -18.28 4.05
N GLU A 123 -8.59 -17.68 4.25
CA GLU A 123 -9.13 -16.68 3.34
C GLU A 123 -8.32 -15.37 3.39
N LEU A 124 -7.96 -14.90 4.60
CA LEU A 124 -7.08 -13.74 4.78
C LEU A 124 -5.68 -14.04 4.22
N ARG A 125 -5.16 -15.24 4.47
CA ARG A 125 -3.87 -15.67 3.94
C ARG A 125 -3.86 -15.76 2.41
N ALA A 126 -4.94 -16.23 1.80
CA ALA A 126 -5.09 -16.24 0.34
C ALA A 126 -5.11 -14.82 -0.23
N GLY A 127 -5.77 -13.86 0.44
CA GLY A 127 -5.76 -12.45 0.08
C GLY A 127 -4.35 -11.85 0.10
N LEU A 128 -3.60 -12.06 1.18
CA LEU A 128 -2.21 -11.59 1.27
C LEU A 128 -1.32 -12.25 0.21
N ARG A 129 -1.49 -13.55 -0.04
CA ARG A 129 -0.74 -14.25 -1.10
C ARG A 129 -1.04 -13.65 -2.47
N ALA A 130 -2.29 -13.31 -2.75
CA ALA A 130 -2.68 -12.67 -4.02
C ALA A 130 -2.02 -11.29 -4.18
N GLU A 131 -1.93 -10.50 -3.11
CA GLU A 131 -1.23 -9.21 -3.09
C GLU A 131 0.27 -9.37 -3.37
N LEU A 132 0.94 -10.26 -2.64
CA LEU A 132 2.36 -10.56 -2.87
C LEU A 132 2.62 -11.05 -4.29
N THR A 133 1.77 -11.93 -4.81
CA THR A 133 1.87 -12.44 -6.18
C THR A 133 1.71 -11.30 -7.20
N PHE A 134 0.77 -10.39 -6.99
CA PHE A 134 0.58 -9.24 -7.86
C PHE A 134 1.83 -8.37 -7.93
N TRP A 135 2.42 -8.00 -6.78
CA TRP A 135 3.64 -7.20 -6.75
C TRP A 135 4.84 -7.93 -7.33
N GLN A 136 4.99 -9.21 -7.00
CA GLN A 136 6.08 -10.04 -7.53
C GLN A 136 6.00 -10.12 -9.06
N GLN A 137 4.84 -10.40 -9.63
CA GLN A 137 4.65 -10.46 -11.07
C GLN A 137 4.84 -9.10 -11.74
N THR A 138 4.41 -8.02 -11.10
CA THR A 138 4.54 -6.66 -11.65
C THR A 138 6.00 -6.25 -11.73
N VAL A 139 6.74 -6.37 -10.63
CA VAL A 139 8.15 -5.95 -10.55
C VAL A 139 9.02 -6.86 -11.43
N SER A 140 8.84 -8.19 -11.35
CA SER A 140 9.62 -9.15 -12.16
C SER A 140 9.42 -8.92 -13.66
N ARG A 141 8.19 -8.61 -14.10
CA ARG A 141 7.91 -8.30 -15.51
C ARG A 141 8.62 -7.03 -15.93
N LEU A 142 8.54 -5.95 -15.16
CA LEU A 142 9.21 -4.69 -15.49
C LEU A 142 10.73 -4.86 -15.55
N LEU A 143 11.31 -5.61 -14.62
CA LEU A 143 12.75 -5.91 -14.64
C LEU A 143 13.14 -6.80 -15.84
N SER A 144 12.31 -7.78 -16.22
CA SER A 144 12.54 -8.61 -17.39
C SER A 144 12.44 -7.80 -18.68
N GLU A 145 11.43 -6.94 -18.81
CA GLU A 145 11.29 -6.00 -19.94
C GLU A 145 12.54 -5.08 -20.03
N ALA A 146 13.03 -4.57 -18.90
CA ALA A 146 14.25 -3.76 -18.85
C ALA A 146 15.50 -4.56 -19.27
N LYS A 147 15.61 -5.81 -18.85
CA LYS A 147 16.72 -6.70 -19.26
C LYS A 147 16.70 -6.98 -20.74
N GLU A 148 15.55 -7.28 -21.32
CA GLU A 148 15.37 -7.48 -22.77
C GLU A 148 15.75 -6.24 -23.59
N GLN A 149 15.53 -5.03 -23.02
CA GLN A 149 15.93 -3.76 -23.62
C GLN A 149 17.40 -3.41 -23.39
N GLY A 150 18.19 -4.29 -22.76
CA GLY A 150 19.60 -4.06 -22.47
C GLY A 150 19.85 -2.98 -21.40
N GLN A 151 18.84 -2.64 -20.60
CA GLN A 151 18.93 -1.65 -19.52
C GLN A 151 19.49 -2.23 -18.23
N LEU A 152 19.45 -3.54 -18.05
CA LEU A 152 20.05 -4.25 -16.91
C LEU A 152 21.29 -5.00 -17.34
N LYS A 153 22.28 -5.09 -16.43
CA LYS A 153 23.49 -5.90 -16.66
C LYS A 153 23.12 -7.37 -16.86
N PRO A 154 23.85 -8.11 -17.72
CA PRO A 154 23.50 -9.50 -18.07
C PRO A 154 23.41 -10.45 -16.87
N GLU A 155 24.25 -10.23 -15.86
CA GLU A 155 24.33 -11.05 -14.63
C GLU A 155 23.17 -10.83 -13.67
N VAL A 156 22.37 -9.77 -13.84
CA VAL A 156 21.23 -9.48 -12.97
C VAL A 156 20.11 -10.49 -13.22
N ASP A 157 19.69 -11.17 -12.16
CA ASP A 157 18.51 -12.00 -12.15
C ASP A 157 17.27 -11.18 -11.75
N PRO A 158 16.30 -10.95 -12.66
CA PRO A 158 15.12 -10.16 -12.37
C PRO A 158 14.23 -10.73 -11.27
N GLU A 159 14.17 -12.06 -11.13
CA GLU A 159 13.35 -12.72 -10.10
C GLU A 159 13.98 -12.53 -8.71
N ALA A 160 15.28 -12.77 -8.60
CA ALA A 160 16.01 -12.57 -7.35
C ALA A 160 15.98 -11.11 -6.90
N LEU A 161 16.17 -10.17 -7.83
CA LEU A 161 16.08 -8.73 -7.55
C LEU A 161 14.66 -8.33 -7.12
N THR A 162 13.63 -8.89 -7.74
CA THR A 162 12.23 -8.67 -7.34
C THR A 162 11.99 -9.06 -5.88
N VAL A 163 12.43 -10.25 -5.48
CA VAL A 163 12.27 -10.73 -4.09
C VAL A 163 13.02 -9.80 -3.12
N LEU A 164 14.25 -9.40 -3.48
CA LEU A 164 15.05 -8.47 -2.67
C LEU A 164 14.33 -7.13 -2.46
N LEU A 165 13.78 -6.54 -3.51
CA LEU A 165 13.07 -5.26 -3.43
C LEU A 165 11.81 -5.35 -2.57
N ILE A 166 11.03 -6.43 -2.69
CA ILE A 166 9.85 -6.67 -1.85
C ILE A 166 10.25 -6.84 -0.39
N CYS A 167 11.27 -7.67 -0.11
CA CYS A 167 11.77 -7.86 1.26
C CYS A 167 12.33 -6.56 1.85
N ALA A 168 13.03 -5.76 1.06
CA ALA A 168 13.56 -4.47 1.50
C ALA A 168 12.40 -3.52 1.88
N TRP A 169 11.35 -3.43 1.07
CA TRP A 169 10.15 -2.64 1.37
C TRP A 169 9.50 -3.03 2.70
N GLU A 170 9.24 -4.31 2.90
CA GLU A 170 8.65 -4.81 4.14
C GLU A 170 9.57 -4.57 5.35
N GLY A 171 10.87 -4.83 5.18
CA GLY A 171 11.86 -4.57 6.22
C GLY A 171 11.96 -3.11 6.62
N LEU A 172 11.94 -2.19 5.65
CA LEU A 172 11.98 -0.74 5.89
C LEU A 172 10.77 -0.27 6.71
N ARG A 173 9.58 -0.75 6.39
CA ARG A 173 8.36 -0.41 7.14
C ARG A 173 8.45 -0.85 8.61
N HIS A 174 8.90 -2.08 8.85
CA HIS A 174 9.07 -2.60 10.21
C HIS A 174 10.17 -1.88 10.96
N TYR A 175 11.30 -1.59 10.30
CA TYR A 175 12.41 -0.86 10.92
C TYR A 175 11.99 0.56 11.33
N ALA A 176 11.25 1.26 10.46
CA ALA A 176 10.73 2.60 10.74
C ALA A 176 9.80 2.64 11.96
N LEU A 177 9.04 1.56 12.19
CA LEU A 177 8.17 1.44 13.37
C LEU A 177 8.94 1.18 14.66
N VAL A 178 9.99 0.34 14.59
CA VAL A 178 10.73 -0.12 15.80
C VAL A 178 11.76 0.92 16.26
N ASP A 179 12.40 1.60 15.31
CA ASP A 179 13.46 2.59 15.61
C ASP A 179 13.31 3.83 14.70
N PRO A 180 12.26 4.63 14.91
CA PRO A 180 11.99 5.81 14.11
C PRO A 180 13.09 6.88 14.22
N ASP A 181 13.77 6.95 15.36
CA ASP A 181 14.81 7.95 15.60
C ASP A 181 16.08 7.70 14.78
N SER A 182 16.41 6.42 14.51
CA SER A 182 17.55 6.03 13.66
C SER A 182 17.14 5.89 12.18
N PHE A 183 15.86 5.84 11.87
CA PHE A 183 15.37 5.66 10.52
C PHE A 183 15.56 6.93 9.69
N ARG A 184 16.31 6.81 8.59
CA ARG A 184 16.59 7.91 7.66
C ARG A 184 16.21 7.45 6.24
N PRO A 185 14.90 7.52 5.87
CA PRO A 185 14.42 6.97 4.62
C PRO A 185 15.20 7.52 3.42
N GLN A 186 15.46 8.83 3.37
CA GLN A 186 16.17 9.43 2.25
C GLN A 186 17.56 8.82 2.03
N ARG A 187 18.34 8.60 3.09
CA ARG A 187 19.67 7.98 2.97
C ARG A 187 19.62 6.55 2.45
N LEU A 188 18.58 5.80 2.82
CA LEU A 188 18.37 4.43 2.35
C LEU A 188 17.94 4.42 0.88
N ILE A 189 17.09 5.37 0.49
CA ILE A 189 16.69 5.60 -0.89
C ILE A 189 17.91 5.91 -1.75
N ASP A 190 18.71 6.90 -1.32
CA ASP A 190 19.90 7.31 -2.05
C ASP A 190 20.89 6.15 -2.21
N LEU A 191 21.07 5.34 -1.16
CA LEU A 191 21.89 4.14 -1.21
C LEU A 191 21.32 3.07 -2.14
N MET A 192 20.02 2.78 -2.04
CA MET A 192 19.37 1.82 -2.94
C MET A 192 19.47 2.28 -4.40
N HIS A 193 19.24 3.56 -4.64
CA HIS A 193 19.38 4.14 -5.98
C HIS A 193 20.82 4.00 -6.49
N ALA A 194 21.84 4.31 -5.68
CA ALA A 194 23.24 4.14 -6.05
C ALA A 194 23.57 2.67 -6.39
N LEU A 195 23.21 1.73 -5.51
CA LEU A 195 23.44 0.30 -5.73
C LEU A 195 22.75 -0.22 -7.01
N VAL A 196 21.49 0.21 -7.24
CA VAL A 196 20.75 -0.18 -8.43
C VAL A 196 21.39 0.44 -9.68
N THR A 197 21.80 1.71 -9.63
CA THR A 197 22.40 2.40 -10.78
C THR A 197 23.79 1.87 -11.10
N GLU A 198 24.63 1.65 -10.10
CA GLU A 198 26.03 1.23 -10.33
C GLU A 198 26.16 -0.26 -10.64
N ASP A 199 25.41 -1.12 -9.92
CA ASP A 199 25.60 -2.58 -10.00
C ASP A 199 24.54 -3.34 -10.81
N VAL A 200 23.39 -2.72 -11.08
CA VAL A 200 22.25 -3.36 -11.73
C VAL A 200 21.96 -2.82 -13.11
N VAL A 201 22.02 -1.49 -13.29
CA VAL A 201 21.65 -0.81 -14.53
C VAL A 201 22.87 -0.64 -15.42
N VAL A 202 22.70 -0.82 -16.72
CA VAL A 202 23.69 -0.39 -17.73
C VAL A 202 23.61 1.13 -17.81
N GLU A 203 24.72 1.85 -17.56
CA GLU A 203 24.74 3.31 -17.65
C GLU A 203 24.13 3.77 -18.97
N PRO A 204 23.03 4.50 -18.97
CA PRO A 204 22.52 5.09 -20.19
C PRO A 204 23.39 6.30 -20.53
N GLU A 205 23.76 6.48 -21.79
CA GLU A 205 24.08 7.80 -22.35
C GLU A 205 22.82 8.69 -22.29
N ARG A 206 22.27 8.97 -21.12
CA ARG A 206 21.08 9.81 -20.97
C ARG A 206 21.43 11.13 -20.31
N PRO A 207 21.09 12.26 -20.95
CA PRO A 207 21.01 13.53 -20.24
C PRO A 207 19.95 13.37 -19.13
N GLY A 208 20.29 13.74 -17.91
CA GLY A 208 19.42 13.63 -16.73
C GLY A 208 18.01 14.15 -17.04
N ARG A 209 17.05 13.24 -17.02
CA ARG A 209 15.63 13.59 -17.13
C ARG A 209 15.15 13.85 -15.71
N GLU A 210 15.08 15.11 -15.34
CA GLU A 210 14.30 15.49 -14.15
C GLU A 210 12.86 15.02 -14.39
N LEU A 211 12.40 14.09 -13.55
CA LEU A 211 10.97 13.75 -13.48
C LEU A 211 10.24 15.02 -13.04
N THR A 212 9.60 15.70 -13.97
CA THR A 212 8.94 16.99 -13.76
C THR A 212 7.64 16.89 -12.96
N ARG A 213 7.25 15.70 -12.49
CA ARG A 213 6.10 15.47 -11.63
C ARG A 213 6.54 14.76 -10.35
N GLY A 214 6.08 15.29 -9.22
CA GLY A 214 6.28 14.66 -7.91
C GLY A 214 5.64 13.27 -7.83
N PRO A 215 5.93 12.51 -6.76
CA PRO A 215 5.39 11.18 -6.56
C PRO A 215 3.87 11.18 -6.58
N LEU A 216 3.28 10.10 -7.09
CA LEU A 216 1.85 9.86 -7.02
C LEU A 216 1.41 9.72 -5.56
N PRO A 217 0.14 9.98 -5.23
CA PRO A 217 -0.34 9.72 -3.88
C PRO A 217 -0.19 8.24 -3.54
N PRO A 218 0.30 7.89 -2.33
CA PRO A 218 0.52 6.51 -1.95
C PRO A 218 -0.78 5.69 -2.01
N PRO A 219 -0.72 4.43 -2.48
CA PRO A 219 -1.89 3.57 -2.63
C PRO A 219 -2.58 3.23 -1.30
N PHE A 220 -1.92 3.52 -0.17
CA PHE A 220 -2.42 3.27 1.18
C PHE A 220 -2.96 4.55 1.85
N ARG A 221 -3.41 5.54 1.06
CA ARG A 221 -3.99 6.75 1.63
C ARG A 221 -5.24 6.40 2.43
N THR A 222 -5.07 6.40 3.73
CA THR A 222 -6.20 6.36 4.65
C THR A 222 -7.01 7.66 4.52
N PRO A 223 -8.34 7.60 4.63
CA PRO A 223 -9.14 8.79 4.65
C PRO A 223 -8.65 9.72 5.77
N PRO A 224 -8.68 11.04 5.57
CA PRO A 224 -8.33 11.98 6.63
C PRO A 224 -9.23 11.67 7.83
N ILE A 225 -8.61 11.43 8.99
CA ILE A 225 -9.34 11.39 10.26
C ILE A 225 -9.94 12.78 10.40
N GLY A 226 -11.25 12.88 10.22
CA GLY A 226 -11.96 14.13 10.36
C GLY A 226 -11.56 14.74 11.71
N SER A 227 -11.02 15.95 11.68
CA SER A 227 -10.89 16.79 12.86
C SER A 227 -12.32 17.06 13.35
N GLY A 228 -12.84 16.11 14.14
CA GLY A 228 -14.06 16.35 14.89
C GLY A 228 -13.75 17.47 15.87
N ASP A 229 -14.14 18.68 15.51
CA ASP A 229 -14.29 19.78 16.45
C ASP A 229 -15.19 19.27 17.59
N ARG A 230 -14.55 18.83 18.65
CA ARG A 230 -15.23 18.74 19.94
C ARG A 230 -15.36 20.17 20.44
N GLU A 231 -16.43 20.84 20.05
CA GLU A 231 -16.95 21.89 20.87
C GLU A 231 -17.29 21.28 22.24
N GLU A 232 -16.49 21.67 23.22
CA GLU A 232 -16.80 21.48 24.63
C GLU A 232 -18.15 22.14 24.93
N ARG A 233 -19.13 21.34 25.35
CA ARG A 233 -20.25 21.77 26.19
C ARG A 233 -20.48 20.77 27.30
#